data_b65cf65b6069910093162d308c076438
#
_entry.id   b65cf65b6069910093162d308c076438
#
_cell.length_a   1.000
_cell.length_b   1.000
_cell.length_c   1.000
_cell.angle_alpha   90.00
_cell.angle_beta   90.00
_cell.angle_gamma   90.00
#
_symmetry.space_group_name_H-M   'P 1'
#
loop_
_entity.id
_entity.type
_entity.pdbx_description
1 polymer ?
#
loop_
_entity_poly.entity_id
_entity_poly.type
_entity_poly.pdbx_seq_one_letter_code
_entity_poly.pdbx_strand_id
1 'polypeptide(L)'
;MREPKDTIDAVRPQIPASLILVAPRVNSGGVGDYAEDFIAAAIPYFPRFREIRTGGPGDVRLLDLFRYRAQLAAEIEKAALEGGVVVHFELSAASVAPFWLLAGCSPHVITSATVHDPPRAVWWPFRVNAVAMRKWLHHGIHLPLRLMSNGLEQWALRNTTLFALSNVGARSLQDTFPGCRVLSARHFVPTKAALKPVFDRPLAIGLYGHAAKGKGFERLVELRAALPADVHVVVAGRGTERLPPVPGVSILGAVEGPEEDVFFESVRAILLPYDKTSRFYGKMLPASGVASRAFAYGTPVLGFDSGTLGEAAKAGGLIAVPNSVQELARETYRVITDQAELERMESEIGELQKEQSVRKVVMPFVSFWREAVDERQHNK
;
A
#
# COMPACT_ATOMS: atom_id res chain seq x y z
N MET A 1 24.76 -14.01 19.35
CA MET A 1 23.81 -14.25 20.46
C MET A 1 22.54 -14.75 19.80
N ARG A 2 22.11 -15.98 20.04
CA ARG A 2 20.92 -16.58 19.42
C ARG A 2 19.70 -15.91 20.02
N GLU A 3 18.80 -15.37 19.18
CA GLU A 3 17.48 -14.91 19.60
C GLU A 3 16.74 -16.03 20.37
N PRO A 4 15.99 -15.69 21.42
CA PRO A 4 15.13 -16.66 22.08
C PRO A 4 14.08 -17.11 21.05
N LYS A 5 14.03 -18.41 20.78
CA LYS A 5 12.91 -19.06 20.10
C LYS A 5 11.68 -18.77 20.96
N ASP A 6 10.80 -17.87 20.48
CA ASP A 6 9.46 -17.70 21.04
C ASP A 6 8.71 -19.03 20.90
N THR A 7 8.89 -19.88 21.89
CA THR A 7 8.09 -21.05 22.15
C THR A 7 6.77 -20.60 22.74
N ILE A 8 5.80 -20.29 21.90
CA ILE A 8 4.36 -20.48 22.14
C ILE A 8 3.71 -20.54 20.74
N ASP A 9 3.86 -21.65 20.05
CA ASP A 9 2.86 -22.12 19.09
C ASP A 9 1.67 -22.68 19.87
N ALA A 10 0.96 -21.80 20.58
CA ALA A 10 -0.41 -22.08 20.99
C ALA A 10 -1.18 -22.27 19.69
N VAL A 11 -1.74 -23.45 19.46
CA VAL A 11 -2.59 -23.80 18.33
C VAL A 11 -3.61 -22.68 18.17
N ARG A 12 -3.35 -21.77 17.23
CA ARG A 12 -4.27 -20.65 16.97
C ARG A 12 -5.57 -21.27 16.46
N PRO A 13 -6.73 -20.94 17.06
CA PRO A 13 -8.00 -21.48 16.58
C PRO A 13 -8.15 -21.07 15.10
N GLN A 14 -8.12 -22.06 14.22
CA GLN A 14 -8.28 -21.85 12.79
C GLN A 14 -9.72 -21.46 12.47
N ILE A 15 -9.90 -20.62 11.49
CA ILE A 15 -11.20 -20.29 10.90
C ILE A 15 -11.62 -21.49 10.05
N PRO A 16 -12.77 -22.13 10.27
CA PRO A 16 -13.19 -23.35 9.55
C PRO A 16 -13.64 -23.03 8.11
N ALA A 17 -12.74 -22.44 7.33
CA ALA A 17 -12.95 -22.01 5.95
C ALA A 17 -11.65 -22.09 5.15
N SER A 18 -11.75 -22.07 3.82
CA SER A 18 -10.63 -21.83 2.92
C SER A 18 -10.50 -20.34 2.64
N LEU A 19 -9.27 -19.78 2.70
CA LEU A 19 -8.99 -18.43 2.25
C LEU A 19 -8.53 -18.46 0.77
N ILE A 20 -9.17 -17.66 -0.07
CA ILE A 20 -8.74 -17.38 -1.44
C ILE A 20 -8.33 -15.93 -1.52
N LEU A 21 -7.07 -15.65 -1.86
CA LEU A 21 -6.59 -14.30 -2.10
C LEU A 21 -6.54 -13.99 -3.58
N VAL A 22 -7.02 -12.80 -3.95
CA VAL A 22 -6.90 -12.24 -5.29
C VAL A 22 -6.09 -10.94 -5.24
N ALA A 23 -4.89 -10.96 -5.81
CA ALA A 23 -3.97 -9.83 -5.78
C ALA A 23 -3.22 -9.67 -7.11
N PRO A 24 -2.67 -8.48 -7.41
CA PRO A 24 -1.68 -8.32 -8.47
C PRO A 24 -0.43 -9.18 -8.22
N ARG A 25 0.32 -9.50 -9.29
CA ARG A 25 1.59 -10.21 -9.16
C ARG A 25 2.61 -9.41 -8.36
N VAL A 26 3.49 -10.11 -7.67
CA VAL A 26 4.69 -9.53 -7.06
C VAL A 26 5.49 -8.79 -8.12
N ASN A 27 6.18 -7.75 -7.73
CA ASN A 27 6.97 -6.88 -8.63
C ASN A 27 6.15 -6.14 -9.72
N SER A 28 4.82 -6.24 -9.72
CA SER A 28 3.97 -5.44 -10.63
C SER A 28 3.52 -4.10 -10.02
N GLY A 29 3.96 -3.77 -8.81
CA GLY A 29 3.63 -2.55 -8.06
C GLY A 29 3.50 -2.83 -6.57
N GLY A 30 3.48 -1.78 -5.76
CA GLY A 30 3.48 -1.90 -4.29
C GLY A 30 2.34 -2.73 -3.68
N VAL A 31 1.22 -2.90 -4.40
CA VAL A 31 0.10 -3.74 -3.91
C VAL A 31 0.44 -5.22 -4.02
N GLY A 32 1.13 -5.64 -5.10
CA GLY A 32 1.59 -7.02 -5.22
C GLY A 32 2.60 -7.39 -4.14
N ASP A 33 3.51 -6.47 -3.85
CA ASP A 33 4.54 -6.64 -2.82
C ASP A 33 3.91 -6.62 -1.39
N TYR A 34 2.93 -5.75 -1.14
CA TYR A 34 2.13 -5.74 0.09
C TYR A 34 1.43 -7.08 0.33
N ALA A 35 0.83 -7.66 -0.72
CA ALA A 35 0.08 -8.89 -0.62
C ALA A 35 0.94 -10.08 -0.16
N GLU A 36 2.25 -10.11 -0.45
CA GLU A 36 3.15 -11.18 0.01
C GLU A 36 3.24 -11.23 1.55
N ASP A 37 3.57 -10.09 2.18
CA ASP A 37 3.68 -10.02 3.63
C ASP A 37 2.31 -10.24 4.31
N PHE A 38 1.24 -9.71 3.72
CA PHE A 38 -0.13 -9.88 4.21
C PHE A 38 -0.56 -11.36 4.19
N ILE A 39 -0.31 -12.07 3.09
CA ILE A 39 -0.59 -13.50 2.95
C ILE A 39 0.15 -14.30 4.01
N ALA A 40 1.46 -14.09 4.14
CA ALA A 40 2.28 -14.82 5.09
C ALA A 40 1.75 -14.70 6.53
N ALA A 41 1.17 -13.55 6.89
CA ALA A 41 0.55 -13.34 8.19
C ALA A 41 -0.87 -13.93 8.30
N ALA A 42 -1.64 -14.03 7.19
CA ALA A 42 -3.01 -14.52 7.20
C ALA A 42 -3.13 -16.06 7.13
N ILE A 43 -2.24 -16.72 6.40
CA ILE A 43 -2.26 -18.18 6.19
C ILE A 43 -2.40 -18.99 7.49
N PRO A 44 -1.69 -18.69 8.61
CA PRO A 44 -1.77 -19.49 9.83
C PRO A 44 -3.16 -19.57 10.47
N TYR A 45 -4.09 -18.72 10.08
CA TYR A 45 -5.46 -18.70 10.60
C TYR A 45 -6.44 -19.55 9.80
N PHE A 46 -6.00 -20.14 8.69
CA PHE A 46 -6.85 -20.96 7.83
C PHE A 46 -6.26 -22.36 7.62
N PRO A 47 -7.08 -23.42 7.57
CA PRO A 47 -6.60 -24.77 7.28
C PRO A 47 -6.16 -24.94 5.81
N ARG A 48 -6.67 -24.07 4.93
CA ARG A 48 -6.39 -24.11 3.49
C ARG A 48 -6.30 -22.71 2.92
N PHE A 49 -5.35 -22.55 2.02
CA PHE A 49 -5.09 -21.30 1.32
C PHE A 49 -4.97 -21.53 -0.19
N ARG A 50 -5.50 -20.58 -0.96
CA ARG A 50 -5.40 -20.53 -2.42
C ARG A 50 -5.11 -19.11 -2.86
N GLU A 51 -4.47 -18.97 -4.00
CA GLU A 51 -4.04 -17.66 -4.49
C GLU A 51 -4.31 -17.51 -5.99
N ILE A 52 -4.78 -16.32 -6.38
CA ILE A 52 -4.95 -15.91 -7.77
C ILE A 52 -4.17 -14.62 -7.99
N ARG A 53 -3.07 -14.71 -8.72
CA ARG A 53 -2.24 -13.58 -9.08
C ARG A 53 -2.62 -13.04 -10.46
N THR A 54 -3.08 -11.79 -10.49
CA THR A 54 -3.52 -11.10 -11.72
C THR A 54 -2.40 -10.25 -12.30
N GLY A 55 -2.56 -9.77 -13.53
CA GLY A 55 -1.68 -8.76 -14.11
C GLY A 55 -1.70 -7.45 -13.32
N GLY A 56 -0.61 -6.71 -13.39
CA GLY A 56 -0.45 -5.39 -12.76
C GLY A 56 -1.21 -4.28 -13.49
N PRO A 57 -0.98 -3.02 -13.05
CA PRO A 57 -1.64 -1.85 -13.62
C PRO A 57 -1.43 -1.71 -15.13
N GLY A 58 -2.50 -1.83 -15.92
CA GLY A 58 -2.46 -1.68 -17.36
C GLY A 58 -2.00 -2.90 -18.16
N ASP A 59 -1.67 -4.03 -17.52
CA ASP A 59 -1.16 -5.24 -18.19
C ASP A 59 -2.26 -6.25 -18.55
N VAL A 60 -3.47 -6.06 -18.01
CA VAL A 60 -4.57 -7.02 -18.14
C VAL A 60 -5.28 -6.86 -19.48
N ARG A 61 -5.31 -7.91 -20.29
CA ARG A 61 -6.13 -7.98 -21.52
C ARG A 61 -7.55 -8.43 -21.18
N LEU A 62 -8.51 -8.13 -22.06
CA LEU A 62 -9.92 -8.50 -21.86
C LEU A 62 -10.09 -10.02 -21.69
N LEU A 63 -9.38 -10.81 -22.49
CA LEU A 63 -9.42 -12.29 -22.39
C LEU A 63 -8.85 -12.82 -21.07
N ASP A 64 -7.90 -12.11 -20.48
CA ASP A 64 -7.33 -12.49 -19.18
C ASP A 64 -8.38 -12.36 -18.07
N LEU A 65 -9.31 -11.39 -18.15
CA LEU A 65 -10.41 -11.23 -17.18
C LEU A 65 -11.32 -12.47 -17.17
N PHE A 66 -11.68 -12.99 -18.35
CA PHE A 66 -12.50 -14.21 -18.44
C PHE A 66 -11.75 -15.43 -17.87
N ARG A 67 -10.46 -15.57 -18.17
CA ARG A 67 -9.62 -16.65 -17.63
C ARG A 67 -9.53 -16.60 -16.12
N TYR A 68 -9.21 -15.42 -15.54
CA TYR A 68 -9.14 -15.25 -14.10
C TYR A 68 -10.49 -15.50 -13.42
N ARG A 69 -11.60 -15.09 -14.06
CA ARG A 69 -12.94 -15.34 -13.54
C ARG A 69 -13.26 -16.84 -13.50
N ALA A 70 -12.97 -17.56 -14.57
CA ALA A 70 -13.14 -19.02 -14.60
C ALA A 70 -12.26 -19.72 -13.54
N GLN A 71 -11.02 -19.27 -13.38
CA GLN A 71 -10.12 -19.75 -12.33
C GLN A 71 -10.68 -19.50 -10.93
N LEU A 72 -11.16 -18.28 -10.64
CA LEU A 72 -11.74 -17.97 -9.34
C LEU A 72 -12.98 -18.81 -9.06
N ALA A 73 -13.88 -18.98 -10.03
CA ALA A 73 -15.06 -19.83 -9.89
C ALA A 73 -14.69 -21.27 -9.54
N ALA A 74 -13.72 -21.86 -10.26
CA ALA A 74 -13.25 -23.21 -10.00
C ALA A 74 -12.60 -23.37 -8.61
N GLU A 75 -11.84 -22.37 -8.16
CA GLU A 75 -11.24 -22.39 -6.81
C GLU A 75 -12.30 -22.22 -5.70
N ILE A 76 -13.34 -21.40 -5.93
CA ILE A 76 -14.48 -21.28 -5.01
C ILE A 76 -15.24 -22.60 -4.92
N GLU A 77 -15.53 -23.25 -6.04
CA GLU A 77 -16.23 -24.56 -6.06
C GLU A 77 -15.46 -25.63 -5.28
N LYS A 78 -14.15 -25.75 -5.53
CA LYS A 78 -13.29 -26.67 -4.78
C LYS A 78 -13.29 -26.37 -3.29
N ALA A 79 -13.15 -25.09 -2.92
CA ALA A 79 -13.13 -24.65 -1.53
C ALA A 79 -14.47 -24.90 -0.82
N ALA A 80 -15.59 -24.73 -1.53
CA ALA A 80 -16.93 -24.94 -1.01
C ALA A 80 -17.21 -26.43 -0.68
N LEU A 81 -16.61 -27.36 -1.40
CA LEU A 81 -16.67 -28.80 -1.07
C LEU A 81 -15.93 -29.13 0.23
N GLU A 82 -15.01 -28.30 0.63
CA GLU A 82 -14.13 -28.49 1.80
C GLU A 82 -14.60 -27.72 3.03
N GLY A 83 -15.61 -26.86 2.89
CA GLY A 83 -16.16 -26.06 4.01
C GLY A 83 -16.53 -24.63 3.61
N GLY A 84 -16.37 -23.69 4.55
CA GLY A 84 -16.60 -22.28 4.31
C GLY A 84 -15.58 -21.68 3.33
N VAL A 85 -15.99 -20.61 2.64
CA VAL A 85 -15.10 -19.90 1.68
C VAL A 85 -15.07 -18.41 2.00
N VAL A 86 -13.86 -17.90 2.19
CA VAL A 86 -13.56 -16.48 2.30
C VAL A 86 -12.72 -16.09 1.07
N VAL A 87 -13.13 -15.04 0.37
CA VAL A 87 -12.35 -14.46 -0.74
C VAL A 87 -11.95 -13.04 -0.37
N HIS A 88 -10.65 -12.78 -0.35
CA HIS A 88 -10.10 -11.46 -0.11
C HIS A 88 -9.44 -10.87 -1.35
N PHE A 89 -9.71 -9.60 -1.61
CA PHE A 89 -9.24 -8.88 -2.80
C PHE A 89 -8.32 -7.72 -2.43
N GLU A 90 -7.18 -7.62 -3.10
CA GLU A 90 -6.31 -6.45 -3.02
C GLU A 90 -6.66 -5.49 -4.16
N LEU A 91 -7.47 -4.47 -3.86
CA LEU A 91 -7.96 -3.49 -4.82
C LEU A 91 -7.02 -2.29 -4.90
N SER A 92 -6.51 -2.05 -6.08
CA SER A 92 -5.79 -0.82 -6.43
C SER A 92 -6.56 -0.07 -7.50
N ALA A 93 -6.62 1.23 -7.37
CA ALA A 93 -7.29 2.10 -8.33
C ALA A 93 -6.80 1.93 -9.79
N ALA A 94 -5.58 1.44 -9.98
CA ALA A 94 -5.00 1.20 -11.29
C ALA A 94 -5.15 -0.25 -11.81
N SER A 95 -5.55 -1.21 -10.95
CA SER A 95 -5.63 -2.64 -11.28
C SER A 95 -7.07 -3.10 -11.44
N VAL A 96 -7.49 -3.38 -12.68
CA VAL A 96 -8.90 -3.69 -12.99
C VAL A 96 -9.29 -5.14 -12.73
N ALA A 97 -8.36 -6.09 -12.77
CA ALA A 97 -8.70 -7.51 -12.65
C ALA A 97 -9.28 -7.88 -11.28
N PRO A 98 -8.68 -7.54 -10.13
CA PRO A 98 -9.28 -7.83 -8.83
C PRO A 98 -10.68 -7.26 -8.68
N PHE A 99 -10.94 -6.05 -9.19
CA PHE A 99 -12.26 -5.42 -9.18
C PHE A 99 -13.30 -6.25 -9.96
N TRP A 100 -13.00 -6.67 -11.20
CA TRP A 100 -13.92 -7.47 -12.01
C TRP A 100 -14.15 -8.88 -11.47
N LEU A 101 -13.15 -9.46 -10.82
CA LEU A 101 -13.31 -10.75 -10.17
C LEU A 101 -14.25 -10.60 -8.95
N LEU A 102 -14.08 -9.55 -8.15
CA LEU A 102 -14.95 -9.25 -7.01
C LEU A 102 -16.39 -9.02 -7.47
N ALA A 103 -16.62 -8.19 -8.50
CA ALA A 103 -17.93 -7.92 -9.07
C ALA A 103 -18.67 -9.17 -9.56
N GLY A 104 -17.94 -10.24 -9.83
CA GLY A 104 -18.48 -11.54 -10.25
C GLY A 104 -18.66 -12.56 -9.14
N CYS A 105 -18.31 -12.25 -7.89
CA CYS A 105 -18.49 -13.19 -6.79
C CYS A 105 -19.96 -13.41 -6.44
N SER A 106 -20.27 -14.66 -6.09
CA SER A 106 -21.59 -15.01 -5.58
C SER A 106 -21.85 -14.38 -4.21
N PRO A 107 -23.09 -13.91 -3.92
CA PRO A 107 -23.46 -13.44 -2.58
C PRO A 107 -23.31 -14.50 -1.48
N HIS A 108 -23.23 -15.76 -1.87
CA HIS A 108 -23.02 -16.88 -0.94
C HIS A 108 -21.57 -17.04 -0.47
N VAL A 109 -20.63 -16.28 -0.98
CA VAL A 109 -19.23 -16.27 -0.57
C VAL A 109 -18.98 -15.08 0.36
N ILE A 110 -18.18 -15.28 1.41
CA ILE A 110 -17.74 -14.16 2.26
C ILE A 110 -16.68 -13.39 1.48
N THR A 111 -16.99 -12.13 1.14
CA THR A 111 -16.07 -11.27 0.38
C THR A 111 -15.58 -10.11 1.24
N SER A 112 -14.29 -9.86 1.16
CA SER A 112 -13.65 -8.68 1.72
C SER A 112 -12.60 -8.12 0.76
N ALA A 113 -12.28 -6.85 0.90
CA ALA A 113 -11.28 -6.22 0.05
C ALA A 113 -10.48 -5.15 0.79
N THR A 114 -9.15 -5.14 0.60
CA THR A 114 -8.32 -3.97 0.93
C THR A 114 -8.40 -2.97 -0.21
N VAL A 115 -8.72 -1.71 0.10
CA VAL A 115 -8.71 -0.61 -0.87
C VAL A 115 -7.47 0.23 -0.64
N HIS A 116 -6.48 0.13 -1.55
CA HIS A 116 -5.19 0.80 -1.42
C HIS A 116 -5.22 2.29 -1.75
N ASP A 117 -6.16 2.73 -2.59
CA ASP A 117 -6.24 4.10 -3.10
C ASP A 117 -7.61 4.77 -2.80
N PRO A 118 -8.05 4.85 -1.52
CA PRO A 118 -9.32 5.53 -1.21
C PRO A 118 -9.38 6.93 -1.84
N PRO A 119 -10.56 7.40 -2.23
CA PRO A 119 -11.89 6.83 -2.04
C PRO A 119 -12.35 5.84 -3.13
N ARG A 120 -11.46 5.38 -4.01
CA ARG A 120 -11.83 4.56 -5.16
C ARG A 120 -11.27 3.15 -5.06
N ALA A 121 -12.11 2.16 -5.35
CA ALA A 121 -11.69 0.77 -5.50
C ALA A 121 -11.00 0.55 -6.86
N VAL A 122 -11.44 1.28 -7.87
CA VAL A 122 -10.83 1.32 -9.20
C VAL A 122 -11.06 2.69 -9.83
N TRP A 123 -10.05 3.28 -10.48
CA TRP A 123 -10.23 4.60 -11.11
C TRP A 123 -11.11 4.53 -12.34
N TRP A 124 -10.93 3.48 -13.12
CA TRP A 124 -11.77 3.23 -14.28
C TRP A 124 -11.86 1.73 -14.55
N PRO A 125 -13.05 1.14 -14.40
CA PRO A 125 -13.26 -0.31 -14.54
C PRO A 125 -12.87 -0.88 -15.91
N PHE A 126 -12.86 -0.05 -16.95
CA PHE A 126 -12.57 -0.45 -18.32
C PHE A 126 -11.11 -0.23 -18.76
N ARG A 127 -10.20 0.05 -17.82
CA ARG A 127 -8.79 0.29 -18.10
C ARG A 127 -8.01 -1.02 -18.34
N VAL A 128 -8.43 -1.75 -19.36
CA VAL A 128 -7.66 -2.90 -19.88
C VAL A 128 -6.45 -2.42 -20.68
N ASN A 129 -5.49 -3.30 -20.98
CA ASN A 129 -4.23 -2.97 -21.66
C ASN A 129 -4.42 -2.11 -22.92
N ALA A 130 -5.36 -2.48 -23.82
CA ALA A 130 -5.63 -1.75 -25.05
C ALA A 130 -6.02 -0.28 -24.83
N VAL A 131 -6.68 0.03 -23.71
CA VAL A 131 -7.08 1.38 -23.31
C VAL A 131 -5.97 2.07 -22.55
N ALA A 132 -5.28 1.36 -21.66
CA ALA A 132 -4.19 1.90 -20.87
C ALA A 132 -3.04 2.43 -21.74
N MET A 133 -2.75 1.77 -22.87
CA MET A 133 -1.73 2.18 -23.84
C MET A 133 -2.10 3.45 -24.61
N ARG A 134 -3.37 3.86 -24.64
CA ARG A 134 -3.86 5.01 -25.40
C ARG A 134 -4.37 6.11 -24.45
N LYS A 135 -3.45 6.96 -23.97
CA LYS A 135 -3.74 8.01 -22.98
C LYS A 135 -4.93 8.90 -23.34
N TRP A 136 -5.08 9.27 -24.61
CA TRP A 136 -6.18 10.10 -25.10
C TRP A 136 -7.54 9.37 -24.99
N LEU A 137 -7.57 8.07 -25.30
CA LEU A 137 -8.78 7.24 -25.18
C LEU A 137 -9.17 7.08 -23.70
N HIS A 138 -8.18 6.83 -22.85
CA HIS A 138 -8.37 6.72 -21.42
C HIS A 138 -9.00 7.99 -20.83
N HIS A 139 -8.43 9.16 -21.10
CA HIS A 139 -8.95 10.41 -20.56
C HIS A 139 -10.23 10.91 -21.24
N GLY A 140 -10.35 10.73 -22.55
CA GLY A 140 -11.52 11.17 -23.33
C GLY A 140 -12.80 10.40 -22.99
N ILE A 141 -12.70 9.13 -22.66
CA ILE A 141 -13.84 8.29 -22.31
C ILE A 141 -14.13 8.30 -20.80
N HIS A 142 -13.10 8.30 -19.97
CA HIS A 142 -13.26 8.22 -18.53
C HIS A 142 -14.07 9.39 -17.94
N LEU A 143 -13.79 10.64 -18.36
CA LEU A 143 -14.46 11.83 -17.82
C LEU A 143 -15.99 11.80 -18.03
N PRO A 144 -16.53 11.59 -19.23
CA PRO A 144 -17.96 11.55 -19.44
C PRO A 144 -18.64 10.34 -18.78
N LEU A 145 -17.93 9.21 -18.65
CA LEU A 145 -18.47 7.98 -18.05
C LEU A 145 -18.22 7.87 -16.54
N ARG A 146 -17.72 8.92 -15.88
CA ARG A 146 -17.38 8.89 -14.45
C ARG A 146 -18.55 8.52 -13.54
N LEU A 147 -19.74 9.07 -13.82
CA LEU A 147 -20.95 8.76 -13.04
C LEU A 147 -21.34 7.28 -13.17
N MET A 148 -21.24 6.74 -14.38
CA MET A 148 -21.48 5.32 -14.63
C MET A 148 -20.45 4.44 -13.92
N SER A 149 -19.18 4.82 -13.92
CA SER A 149 -18.12 4.11 -13.18
C SER A 149 -18.41 4.10 -11.69
N ASN A 150 -18.90 5.21 -11.11
CA ASN A 150 -19.27 5.28 -9.69
C ASN A 150 -20.42 4.32 -9.35
N GLY A 151 -21.47 4.31 -10.17
CA GLY A 151 -22.60 3.39 -9.99
C GLY A 151 -22.17 1.92 -10.10
N LEU A 152 -21.27 1.63 -11.03
CA LEU A 152 -20.71 0.28 -11.19
C LEU A 152 -19.85 -0.15 -9.98
N GLU A 153 -19.04 0.75 -9.44
CA GLU A 153 -18.29 0.49 -8.22
C GLU A 153 -19.22 0.20 -7.04
N GLN A 154 -20.25 1.05 -6.82
CA GLN A 154 -21.23 0.85 -5.75
C GLN A 154 -21.97 -0.49 -5.89
N TRP A 155 -22.36 -0.83 -7.11
CA TRP A 155 -23.02 -2.10 -7.39
C TRP A 155 -22.10 -3.30 -7.10
N ALA A 156 -20.83 -3.23 -7.54
CA ALA A 156 -19.87 -4.32 -7.38
C ALA A 156 -19.49 -4.56 -5.91
N LEU A 157 -19.42 -3.49 -5.11
CA LEU A 157 -18.92 -3.54 -3.72
C LEU A 157 -20.02 -3.79 -2.68
N ARG A 158 -21.30 -3.71 -3.04
CA ARG A 158 -22.45 -3.70 -2.11
C ARG A 158 -22.51 -4.82 -1.07
N ASN A 159 -21.90 -5.98 -1.36
CA ASN A 159 -21.89 -7.16 -0.48
C ASN A 159 -20.48 -7.46 0.06
N THR A 160 -19.56 -6.49 -0.01
CA THR A 160 -18.16 -6.66 0.35
C THR A 160 -17.82 -5.79 1.54
N THR A 161 -17.14 -6.37 2.54
CA THR A 161 -16.52 -5.56 3.59
C THR A 161 -15.22 -4.98 3.08
N LEU A 162 -15.08 -3.65 3.18
CA LEU A 162 -13.93 -2.91 2.71
C LEU A 162 -12.99 -2.60 3.86
N PHE A 163 -11.70 -2.77 3.64
CA PHE A 163 -10.64 -2.36 4.54
C PHE A 163 -9.86 -1.21 3.92
N ALA A 164 -9.64 -0.15 4.69
CA ALA A 164 -8.72 0.93 4.34
C ALA A 164 -7.51 0.91 5.28
N LEU A 165 -6.34 1.27 4.75
CA LEU A 165 -5.07 1.21 5.48
C LEU A 165 -4.80 2.49 6.31
N SER A 166 -5.85 3.29 6.55
CA SER A 166 -5.83 4.49 7.40
C SER A 166 -7.24 4.88 7.81
N ASN A 167 -7.41 5.63 8.91
CA ASN A 167 -8.72 6.12 9.34
C ASN A 167 -9.29 7.18 8.37
N VAL A 168 -8.43 8.03 7.81
CA VAL A 168 -8.84 9.03 6.81
C VAL A 168 -9.33 8.30 5.54
N GLY A 169 -8.64 7.26 5.11
CA GLY A 169 -9.07 6.40 4.01
C GLY A 169 -10.39 5.70 4.29
N ALA A 170 -10.58 5.16 5.50
CA ALA A 170 -11.81 4.48 5.90
C ALA A 170 -13.01 5.45 5.88
N ARG A 171 -12.87 6.64 6.46
CA ARG A 171 -13.93 7.68 6.39
C ARG A 171 -14.27 8.03 4.95
N SER A 172 -13.26 8.22 4.11
CA SER A 172 -13.47 8.54 2.69
C SER A 172 -14.17 7.43 1.91
N LEU A 173 -13.91 6.15 2.24
CA LEU A 173 -14.65 5.02 1.67
C LEU A 173 -16.09 4.97 2.18
N GLN A 174 -16.31 5.21 3.48
CA GLN A 174 -17.66 5.24 4.05
C GLN A 174 -18.54 6.33 3.42
N ASP A 175 -17.97 7.52 3.16
CA ASP A 175 -18.65 8.62 2.48
C ASP A 175 -18.96 8.27 1.01
N THR A 176 -18.06 7.53 0.35
CA THR A 176 -18.21 7.17 -1.07
C THR A 176 -19.13 5.96 -1.28
N PHE A 177 -19.10 5.02 -0.36
CA PHE A 177 -19.85 3.74 -0.39
C PHE A 177 -20.67 3.55 0.89
N PRO A 178 -21.70 4.38 1.16
CA PRO A 178 -22.44 4.38 2.42
C PRO A 178 -23.16 3.05 2.69
N GLY A 179 -23.42 2.24 1.65
CA GLY A 179 -24.03 0.92 1.78
C GLY A 179 -23.05 -0.22 2.09
N CYS A 180 -21.73 0.05 2.19
CA CYS A 180 -20.73 -0.96 2.47
C CYS A 180 -20.31 -0.92 3.96
N ARG A 181 -20.01 -2.09 4.54
CA ARG A 181 -19.26 -2.15 5.81
C ARG A 181 -17.82 -1.76 5.53
N VAL A 182 -17.35 -0.68 6.17
CA VAL A 182 -15.95 -0.20 6.04
C VAL A 182 -15.25 -0.33 7.37
N LEU A 183 -14.09 -0.97 7.36
CA LEU A 183 -13.22 -1.14 8.51
C LEU A 183 -11.87 -0.44 8.26
N SER A 184 -11.30 0.11 9.31
CA SER A 184 -9.94 0.67 9.27
C SER A 184 -8.96 -0.40 9.72
N ALA A 185 -7.91 -0.60 8.94
CA ALA A 185 -6.68 -1.26 9.34
C ALA A 185 -5.53 -0.25 9.21
N ARG A 186 -4.39 -0.54 9.82
CA ARG A 186 -3.16 0.26 9.57
C ARG A 186 -2.35 -0.39 8.46
N HIS A 187 -1.55 0.40 7.76
CA HIS A 187 -0.52 -0.19 6.90
C HIS A 187 0.54 -0.83 7.81
N PHE A 188 0.92 -2.07 7.54
CA PHE A 188 1.95 -2.72 8.35
C PHE A 188 3.35 -2.20 8.05
N VAL A 189 4.24 -2.31 9.02
CA VAL A 189 5.68 -2.10 8.88
C VAL A 189 6.33 -3.47 8.72
N PRO A 190 6.96 -3.78 7.56
CA PRO A 190 7.63 -5.06 7.34
C PRO A 190 8.88 -5.18 8.23
N THR A 191 9.26 -6.41 8.55
CA THR A 191 10.50 -6.66 9.28
C THR A 191 11.71 -6.57 8.35
N LYS A 192 12.69 -5.77 8.72
CA LYS A 192 13.96 -5.62 8.01
C LYS A 192 15.16 -5.76 8.97
N ALA A 193 16.35 -5.92 8.41
CA ALA A 193 17.57 -5.92 9.20
C ALA A 193 17.78 -4.57 9.89
N ALA A 194 18.30 -4.61 11.12
CA ALA A 194 18.70 -3.39 11.81
C ALA A 194 19.92 -2.79 11.11
N LEU A 195 19.86 -1.49 10.86
CA LEU A 195 20.94 -0.70 10.29
C LEU A 195 21.64 0.12 11.39
N LYS A 196 22.68 0.86 11.01
CA LYS A 196 23.31 1.85 11.90
C LYS A 196 22.30 2.87 12.39
N PRO A 197 22.48 3.41 13.62
CA PRO A 197 21.71 4.54 14.10
C PRO A 197 21.67 5.66 13.06
N VAL A 198 20.53 6.32 12.94
CA VAL A 198 20.30 7.28 11.83
C VAL A 198 21.32 8.42 11.83
N PHE A 199 21.72 8.90 13.02
CA PHE A 199 22.71 9.97 13.13
C PHE A 199 24.10 9.57 12.65
N ASP A 200 24.46 8.27 12.74
CA ASP A 200 25.76 7.75 12.28
C ASP A 200 25.81 7.52 10.76
N ARG A 201 24.69 7.69 10.07
CA ARG A 201 24.61 7.60 8.61
C ARG A 201 25.12 8.91 7.97
N PRO A 202 25.52 8.88 6.68
CA PRO A 202 25.91 10.08 5.95
C PRO A 202 24.88 11.21 6.04
N LEU A 203 25.33 12.47 6.00
CA LEU A 203 24.45 13.63 5.93
C LEU A 203 23.75 13.69 4.56
N ALA A 204 22.76 12.86 4.40
CA ALA A 204 22.04 12.69 3.16
C ALA A 204 20.55 12.43 3.40
N ILE A 205 19.75 12.74 2.40
CA ILE A 205 18.31 12.44 2.36
C ILE A 205 17.98 11.56 1.16
N GLY A 206 16.93 10.76 1.30
CA GLY A 206 16.45 9.86 0.26
C GLY A 206 15.09 10.24 -0.33
N LEU A 207 14.95 10.08 -1.65
CA LEU A 207 13.64 9.90 -2.28
C LEU A 207 13.55 8.45 -2.74
N TYR A 208 12.54 7.73 -2.27
CA TYR A 208 12.41 6.29 -2.52
C TYR A 208 11.06 5.93 -3.14
N GLY A 209 11.06 4.91 -4.00
CA GLY A 209 9.86 4.29 -4.54
C GLY A 209 9.69 4.44 -6.05
N HIS A 210 8.52 4.04 -6.55
CA HIS A 210 8.24 4.09 -7.99
C HIS A 210 8.14 5.53 -8.49
N ALA A 211 8.92 5.88 -9.51
CA ALA A 211 8.91 7.21 -10.14
C ALA A 211 7.62 7.41 -10.96
N ALA A 212 6.58 7.86 -10.27
CA ALA A 212 5.29 8.18 -10.87
C ALA A 212 4.92 9.63 -10.59
N LYS A 213 4.10 10.21 -11.46
CA LYS A 213 3.59 11.59 -11.30
C LYS A 213 2.87 11.74 -9.95
N GLY A 214 3.13 12.84 -9.26
CA GLY A 214 2.57 13.13 -7.92
C GLY A 214 3.30 12.43 -6.78
N LYS A 215 4.41 11.74 -7.05
CA LYS A 215 5.30 11.16 -6.02
C LYS A 215 6.45 12.08 -5.63
N GLY A 216 6.49 13.28 -6.23
CA GLY A 216 7.44 14.34 -5.86
C GLY A 216 8.77 14.28 -6.57
N PHE A 217 9.05 13.27 -7.41
CA PHE A 217 10.28 13.22 -8.20
C PHE A 217 10.38 14.38 -9.20
N GLU A 218 9.25 14.93 -9.64
CA GLU A 218 9.18 16.13 -10.47
C GLU A 218 9.68 17.41 -9.77
N ARG A 219 9.79 17.39 -8.43
CA ARG A 219 10.30 18.49 -7.61
C ARG A 219 11.78 18.35 -7.25
N LEU A 220 12.47 17.34 -7.78
CA LEU A 220 13.84 16.99 -7.40
C LEU A 220 14.83 18.16 -7.59
N VAL A 221 14.73 18.90 -8.68
CA VAL A 221 15.58 20.08 -8.97
C VAL A 221 15.33 21.18 -7.93
N GLU A 222 14.06 21.51 -7.66
CA GLU A 222 13.66 22.51 -6.69
C GLU A 222 14.11 22.12 -5.27
N LEU A 223 13.91 20.85 -4.90
CA LEU A 223 14.31 20.30 -3.60
C LEU A 223 15.84 20.38 -3.41
N ARG A 224 16.62 19.95 -4.43
CA ARG A 224 18.09 20.04 -4.36
C ARG A 224 18.56 21.51 -4.20
N ALA A 225 17.93 22.44 -4.92
CA ALA A 225 18.26 23.85 -4.83
C ALA A 225 17.92 24.49 -3.47
N ALA A 226 16.89 23.97 -2.78
CA ALA A 226 16.46 24.46 -1.46
C ALA A 226 17.27 23.86 -0.29
N LEU A 227 17.96 22.75 -0.49
CA LEU A 227 18.81 22.12 0.53
C LEU A 227 20.22 22.70 0.52
N PRO A 228 20.89 22.78 1.69
CA PRO A 228 22.31 23.16 1.79
C PRO A 228 23.21 22.26 0.91
N ALA A 229 24.37 22.80 0.49
CA ALA A 229 25.27 22.12 -0.44
C ALA A 229 25.92 20.87 0.16
N ASP A 230 26.09 20.81 1.47
CA ASP A 230 26.65 19.69 2.23
C ASP A 230 25.68 18.52 2.42
N VAL A 231 24.37 18.71 2.16
CA VAL A 231 23.38 17.64 2.19
C VAL A 231 23.36 16.91 0.86
N HIS A 232 23.68 15.63 0.87
CA HIS A 232 23.57 14.81 -0.33
C HIS A 232 22.13 14.31 -0.55
N VAL A 233 21.73 14.19 -1.83
CA VAL A 233 20.39 13.65 -2.20
C VAL A 233 20.57 12.33 -2.93
N VAL A 234 19.94 11.26 -2.43
CA VAL A 234 19.97 9.93 -3.03
C VAL A 234 18.58 9.54 -3.48
N VAL A 235 18.46 9.11 -4.72
CA VAL A 235 17.17 8.74 -5.33
C VAL A 235 17.21 7.28 -5.73
N ALA A 236 16.24 6.48 -5.26
CA ALA A 236 16.15 5.06 -5.57
C ALA A 236 14.70 4.61 -5.81
N GLY A 237 14.55 3.60 -6.65
CA GLY A 237 13.28 2.94 -6.95
C GLY A 237 13.01 2.79 -8.45
N ARG A 238 12.04 1.97 -8.79
CA ARG A 238 11.72 1.63 -10.19
C ARG A 238 11.30 2.86 -11.00
N GLY A 239 11.90 3.06 -12.14
CA GLY A 239 11.62 4.18 -13.04
C GLY A 239 12.45 5.44 -12.76
N THR A 240 13.21 5.49 -11.65
CA THR A 240 14.08 6.64 -11.33
C THR A 240 15.26 6.75 -12.27
N GLU A 241 15.70 5.66 -12.88
CA GLU A 241 16.74 5.62 -13.92
C GLU A 241 16.40 6.47 -15.15
N ARG A 242 15.14 6.88 -15.31
CA ARG A 242 14.66 7.75 -16.41
C ARG A 242 14.62 9.22 -16.05
N LEU A 243 14.91 9.56 -14.79
CA LEU A 243 14.95 10.95 -14.35
C LEU A 243 16.17 11.65 -14.96
N PRO A 244 16.06 12.93 -15.32
CA PRO A 244 17.21 13.69 -15.78
C PRO A 244 18.26 13.80 -14.67
N PRO A 245 19.56 13.77 -15.00
CA PRO A 245 20.61 14.00 -14.02
C PRO A 245 20.50 15.38 -13.40
N VAL A 246 20.68 15.46 -12.08
CA VAL A 246 20.67 16.71 -11.32
C VAL A 246 21.98 16.82 -10.53
N PRO A 247 22.73 17.94 -10.64
CA PRO A 247 23.97 18.14 -9.87
C PRO A 247 23.72 17.99 -8.36
N GLY A 248 24.56 17.22 -7.66
CA GLY A 248 24.42 16.93 -6.25
C GLY A 248 23.34 15.90 -5.89
N VAL A 249 22.87 15.13 -6.87
CA VAL A 249 21.92 14.03 -6.70
C VAL A 249 22.49 12.73 -7.26
N SER A 250 22.46 11.66 -6.48
CA SER A 250 22.75 10.30 -6.94
C SER A 250 21.47 9.57 -7.28
N ILE A 251 21.34 9.07 -8.51
CA ILE A 251 20.18 8.29 -8.96
C ILE A 251 20.62 6.84 -9.12
N LEU A 252 20.07 5.93 -8.29
CA LEU A 252 20.48 4.53 -8.22
C LEU A 252 19.63 3.61 -9.12
N GLY A 253 18.44 4.05 -9.55
CA GLY A 253 17.50 3.15 -10.22
C GLY A 253 16.76 2.25 -9.23
N ALA A 254 16.28 1.11 -9.72
CA ALA A 254 15.62 0.11 -8.88
C ALA A 254 16.65 -0.52 -7.92
N VAL A 255 16.28 -0.61 -6.64
CA VAL A 255 17.09 -1.28 -5.60
C VAL A 255 16.23 -2.33 -4.90
N GLU A 256 16.79 -3.53 -4.69
CA GLU A 256 16.09 -4.65 -4.07
C GLU A 256 17.10 -5.46 -3.21
N GLY A 257 16.57 -6.12 -2.15
CA GLY A 257 17.42 -6.93 -1.26
C GLY A 257 18.57 -6.12 -0.63
N PRO A 258 19.83 -6.59 -0.72
CA PRO A 258 20.97 -5.91 -0.10
C PRO A 258 21.20 -4.47 -0.62
N GLU A 259 20.84 -4.18 -1.86
CA GLU A 259 20.98 -2.82 -2.43
C GLU A 259 19.99 -1.85 -1.77
N GLU A 260 18.81 -2.32 -1.38
CA GLU A 260 17.84 -1.55 -0.61
C GLU A 260 18.39 -1.25 0.80
N ASP A 261 19.01 -2.22 1.46
CA ASP A 261 19.63 -2.04 2.77
C ASP A 261 20.72 -0.96 2.70
N VAL A 262 21.60 -1.02 1.70
CA VAL A 262 22.63 0.00 1.43
C VAL A 262 22.03 1.38 1.17
N PHE A 263 20.96 1.47 0.40
CA PHE A 263 20.28 2.74 0.19
C PHE A 263 19.78 3.35 1.50
N PHE A 264 19.05 2.58 2.34
CA PHE A 264 18.55 3.10 3.60
C PHE A 264 19.69 3.41 4.61
N GLU A 265 20.79 2.68 4.58
CA GLU A 265 21.98 3.00 5.39
C GLU A 265 22.71 4.26 4.94
N SER A 266 22.52 4.69 3.70
CA SER A 266 23.16 5.88 3.12
C SER A 266 22.43 7.20 3.40
N VAL A 267 21.24 7.17 4.05
CA VAL A 267 20.41 8.38 4.27
C VAL A 267 19.91 8.48 5.70
N ARG A 268 19.77 9.73 6.20
CA ARG A 268 19.22 10.03 7.53
C ARG A 268 17.71 10.19 7.54
N ALA A 269 17.11 10.52 6.41
CA ALA A 269 15.65 10.68 6.31
C ALA A 269 15.16 10.37 4.90
N ILE A 270 13.89 9.97 4.78
CA ILE A 270 13.18 9.83 3.51
C ILE A 270 12.22 11.00 3.33
N LEU A 271 12.24 11.62 2.15
CA LEU A 271 11.32 12.71 1.82
C LEU A 271 10.16 12.24 0.94
N LEU A 272 8.97 12.69 1.31
CA LEU A 272 7.71 12.40 0.61
C LEU A 272 7.03 13.71 0.17
N PRO A 273 7.55 14.42 -0.84
CA PRO A 273 6.96 15.65 -1.36
C PRO A 273 5.75 15.33 -2.27
N TYR A 274 4.79 14.56 -1.76
CA TYR A 274 3.69 14.00 -2.51
C TYR A 274 2.63 15.05 -2.84
N ASP A 275 2.31 15.20 -4.13
CA ASP A 275 1.08 15.86 -4.58
C ASP A 275 0.04 14.78 -4.96
N LYS A 276 -0.88 14.52 -4.02
CA LYS A 276 -1.92 13.49 -4.15
C LYS A 276 -3.19 14.02 -4.84
N THR A 277 -3.17 15.25 -5.33
CA THR A 277 -4.32 15.82 -6.04
C THR A 277 -4.19 15.56 -7.53
N SER A 278 -5.12 14.81 -8.07
CA SER A 278 -5.21 14.58 -9.50
C SER A 278 -6.34 15.43 -10.11
N ARG A 279 -6.04 16.15 -11.21
CA ARG A 279 -7.04 16.86 -11.98
C ARG A 279 -8.19 15.95 -12.45
N PHE A 280 -7.89 14.68 -12.71
CA PHE A 280 -8.85 13.72 -13.26
C PHE A 280 -9.55 12.88 -12.19
N TYR A 281 -8.85 12.55 -11.11
CA TYR A 281 -9.34 11.60 -10.09
C TYR A 281 -9.64 12.26 -8.74
N GLY A 282 -9.33 13.54 -8.60
CA GLY A 282 -9.53 14.27 -7.36
C GLY A 282 -8.51 13.91 -6.28
N LYS A 283 -8.89 14.09 -5.01
CA LYS A 283 -8.05 13.77 -3.86
C LYS A 283 -8.02 12.26 -3.64
N MET A 284 -6.83 11.70 -3.57
CA MET A 284 -6.58 10.30 -3.23
C MET A 284 -5.93 10.20 -1.86
N LEU A 285 -6.22 9.13 -1.14
CA LEU A 285 -5.81 8.92 0.24
C LEU A 285 -5.12 7.55 0.43
N PRO A 286 -4.14 7.17 -0.43
CA PRO A 286 -3.41 5.92 -0.24
C PRO A 286 -2.55 6.01 1.01
N ALA A 287 -2.45 4.92 1.75
CA ALA A 287 -1.38 4.78 2.74
C ALA A 287 -0.02 4.72 2.04
N SER A 288 1.01 5.24 2.68
CA SER A 288 2.33 5.31 2.05
C SER A 288 3.15 4.05 2.35
N GLY A 289 3.21 3.13 1.38
CA GLY A 289 4.14 1.99 1.48
C GLY A 289 5.61 2.42 1.58
N VAL A 290 5.97 3.61 1.05
CA VAL A 290 7.33 4.17 1.22
C VAL A 290 7.60 4.57 2.67
N ALA A 291 6.62 5.19 3.36
CA ALA A 291 6.77 5.50 4.78
C ALA A 291 6.91 4.21 5.61
N SER A 292 6.07 3.21 5.35
CA SER A 292 6.17 1.90 6.02
C SER A 292 7.51 1.22 5.77
N ARG A 293 8.06 1.33 4.56
CA ARG A 293 9.39 0.80 4.22
C ARG A 293 10.50 1.57 4.94
N ALA A 294 10.43 2.89 5.01
CA ALA A 294 11.38 3.70 5.77
C ALA A 294 11.35 3.35 7.27
N PHE A 295 10.16 3.20 7.83
CA PHE A 295 10.00 2.77 9.22
C PHE A 295 10.57 1.37 9.47
N ALA A 296 10.48 0.44 8.50
CA ALA A 296 11.09 -0.88 8.62
C ALA A 296 12.62 -0.82 8.85
N TYR A 297 13.25 0.24 8.34
CA TYR A 297 14.68 0.52 8.49
C TYR A 297 15.01 1.54 9.60
N GLY A 298 14.06 1.87 10.45
CA GLY A 298 14.24 2.89 11.50
C GLY A 298 14.46 4.31 10.96
N THR A 299 14.14 4.57 9.68
CA THR A 299 14.46 5.82 9.00
C THR A 299 13.32 6.82 9.12
N PRO A 300 13.56 8.01 9.71
CA PRO A 300 12.59 9.10 9.78
C PRO A 300 12.06 9.53 8.42
N VAL A 301 10.82 10.01 8.40
CA VAL A 301 10.15 10.48 7.20
C VAL A 301 9.73 11.93 7.37
N LEU A 302 9.97 12.76 6.34
CA LEU A 302 9.39 14.09 6.24
C LEU A 302 8.58 14.19 4.94
N GLY A 303 7.43 14.86 4.98
CA GLY A 303 6.57 14.95 3.81
C GLY A 303 5.59 16.11 3.87
N PHE A 304 4.91 16.37 2.77
CA PHE A 304 3.83 17.35 2.79
C PHE A 304 2.62 16.82 3.56
N ASP A 305 1.95 17.71 4.30
CA ASP A 305 0.68 17.43 4.97
C ASP A 305 -0.41 17.22 3.91
N SER A 306 -0.37 16.06 3.29
CA SER A 306 -1.31 15.69 2.24
C SER A 306 -1.77 14.23 2.36
N GLY A 307 -3.03 13.99 2.02
CA GLY A 307 -3.58 12.63 2.05
C GLY A 307 -3.57 12.03 3.44
N THR A 308 -2.88 10.89 3.59
CA THR A 308 -2.76 10.15 4.87
C THR A 308 -1.50 10.50 5.66
N LEU A 309 -0.59 11.33 5.13
CA LEU A 309 0.67 11.65 5.80
C LEU A 309 0.44 12.47 7.07
N GLY A 310 -0.52 13.41 7.07
CA GLY A 310 -0.90 14.15 8.29
C GLY A 310 -1.50 13.27 9.39
N GLU A 311 -2.18 12.16 9.05
CA GLU A 311 -2.61 11.16 10.03
C GLU A 311 -1.40 10.35 10.53
N ALA A 312 -0.51 9.92 9.64
CA ALA A 312 0.68 9.16 9.99
C ALA A 312 1.63 9.95 10.90
N ALA A 313 1.77 11.26 10.68
CA ALA A 313 2.59 12.14 11.52
C ALA A 313 2.16 12.16 12.99
N LYS A 314 0.87 12.00 13.27
CA LYS A 314 0.35 11.94 14.66
C LYS A 314 0.76 10.67 15.40
N ALA A 315 1.19 9.64 14.69
CA ALA A 315 1.64 8.39 15.28
C ALA A 315 3.15 8.39 15.60
N GLY A 316 3.89 9.39 15.14
CA GLY A 316 5.34 9.52 15.34
C GLY A 316 6.18 9.06 14.15
N GLY A 317 7.49 9.30 14.20
CA GLY A 317 8.45 8.91 13.16
C GLY A 317 8.29 9.62 11.82
N LEU A 318 7.28 10.49 11.68
CA LEU A 318 7.00 11.29 10.48
C LEU A 318 6.67 12.73 10.86
N ILE A 319 7.25 13.67 10.13
CA ILE A 319 6.94 15.11 10.22
C ILE A 319 6.22 15.52 8.95
N ALA A 320 5.02 16.08 9.11
CA ALA A 320 4.22 16.63 8.01
C ALA A 320 4.35 18.16 8.00
N VAL A 321 4.74 18.71 6.85
CA VAL A 321 4.90 20.17 6.66
C VAL A 321 3.89 20.68 5.62
N PRO A 322 3.60 22.00 5.57
CA PRO A 322 2.83 22.58 4.48
C PRO A 322 3.39 22.22 3.10
N ASN A 323 2.56 22.25 2.05
CA ASN A 323 2.98 21.92 0.68
C ASN A 323 3.90 23.04 0.11
N SER A 324 5.12 23.08 0.63
CA SER A 324 6.19 24.01 0.24
C SER A 324 7.52 23.25 0.26
N VAL A 325 8.23 23.27 -0.85
CA VAL A 325 9.56 22.64 -0.95
C VAL A 325 10.55 23.32 -0.03
N GLN A 326 10.46 24.66 0.13
CA GLN A 326 11.32 25.45 1.00
C GLN A 326 11.11 25.06 2.47
N GLU A 327 9.85 24.92 2.90
CA GLU A 327 9.53 24.47 4.25
C GLU A 327 10.01 23.04 4.50
N LEU A 328 9.79 22.15 3.53
CA LEU A 328 10.26 20.77 3.62
C LEU A 328 11.79 20.70 3.72
N ALA A 329 12.51 21.45 2.89
CA ALA A 329 13.97 21.48 2.90
C ALA A 329 14.50 22.06 4.23
N ARG A 330 13.92 23.16 4.73
CA ARG A 330 14.29 23.78 6.00
C ARG A 330 14.11 22.82 7.17
N GLU A 331 12.94 22.21 7.26
CA GLU A 331 12.61 21.29 8.34
C GLU A 331 13.46 20.00 8.24
N THR A 332 13.70 19.54 7.04
CA THR A 332 14.60 18.40 6.80
C THR A 332 16.00 18.68 7.33
N TYR A 333 16.60 19.83 6.99
CA TYR A 333 17.94 20.18 7.45
C TYR A 333 18.00 20.26 8.97
N ARG A 334 17.00 20.91 9.61
CA ARG A 334 16.88 20.97 11.07
C ARG A 334 16.92 19.57 11.69
N VAL A 335 16.10 18.64 11.17
CA VAL A 335 15.97 17.30 11.72
C VAL A 335 17.24 16.47 11.52
N ILE A 336 17.78 16.43 10.29
CA ILE A 336 18.92 15.54 9.99
C ILE A 336 20.24 16.00 10.63
N THR A 337 20.31 17.22 11.15
CA THR A 337 21.47 17.77 11.87
C THR A 337 21.31 17.75 13.38
N ASP A 338 20.11 17.45 13.89
CA ASP A 338 19.80 17.40 15.33
C ASP A 338 19.78 15.93 15.79
N GLN A 339 20.82 15.52 16.53
CA GLN A 339 20.96 14.15 17.03
C GLN A 339 19.80 13.76 17.95
N ALA A 340 19.41 14.64 18.89
CA ALA A 340 18.36 14.32 19.85
C ALA A 340 17.00 14.11 19.16
N GLU A 341 16.73 14.90 18.11
CA GLU A 341 15.50 14.76 17.32
C GLU A 341 15.49 13.46 16.52
N LEU A 342 16.61 13.08 15.90
CA LEU A 342 16.73 11.80 15.19
C LEU A 342 16.55 10.60 16.14
N GLU A 343 17.20 10.61 17.31
CA GLU A 343 17.04 9.56 18.31
C GLU A 343 15.59 9.45 18.82
N ARG A 344 14.91 10.60 19.03
CA ARG A 344 13.48 10.62 19.38
C ARG A 344 12.64 9.95 18.30
N MET A 345 12.85 10.34 17.03
CA MET A 345 12.11 9.77 15.90
C MET A 345 12.40 8.28 15.70
N GLU A 346 13.64 7.82 15.87
CA GLU A 346 13.98 6.38 15.84
C GLU A 346 13.24 5.60 16.94
N SER A 347 13.18 6.16 18.16
CA SER A 347 12.42 5.54 19.25
C SER A 347 10.93 5.42 18.93
N GLU A 348 10.31 6.48 18.40
CA GLU A 348 8.91 6.46 17.95
C GLU A 348 8.68 5.41 16.85
N ILE A 349 9.60 5.32 15.89
CA ILE A 349 9.53 4.30 14.83
C ILE A 349 9.65 2.89 15.42
N GLY A 350 10.51 2.70 16.42
CA GLY A 350 10.63 1.41 17.12
C GLY A 350 9.31 0.96 17.77
N GLU A 351 8.53 1.86 18.33
CA GLU A 351 7.19 1.55 18.84
C GLU A 351 6.20 1.27 17.69
N LEU A 352 6.27 2.05 16.59
CA LEU A 352 5.44 1.79 15.42
C LEU A 352 5.71 0.41 14.80
N GLN A 353 6.98 -0.03 14.72
CA GLN A 353 7.34 -1.37 14.24
C GLN A 353 6.66 -2.47 15.08
N LYS A 354 6.61 -2.31 16.41
CA LYS A 354 5.95 -3.25 17.30
C LYS A 354 4.43 -3.23 17.15
N GLU A 355 3.83 -2.03 17.06
CA GLU A 355 2.37 -1.85 16.97
C GLU A 355 1.81 -2.17 15.59
N GLN A 356 2.57 -1.88 14.53
CA GLN A 356 2.17 -2.08 13.15
C GLN A 356 2.88 -3.28 12.51
N SER A 357 3.34 -4.24 13.33
CA SER A 357 3.85 -5.50 12.78
C SER A 357 2.77 -6.19 11.94
N VAL A 358 3.18 -6.90 10.89
CA VAL A 358 2.25 -7.60 9.97
C VAL A 358 1.28 -8.49 10.74
N ARG A 359 1.77 -9.18 11.80
CA ARG A 359 0.95 -10.05 12.66
C ARG A 359 -0.16 -9.30 13.41
N LYS A 360 0.09 -8.06 13.87
CA LYS A 360 -0.94 -7.26 14.54
C LYS A 360 -1.93 -6.65 13.56
N VAL A 361 -1.42 -6.16 12.43
CA VAL A 361 -2.25 -5.48 11.42
C VAL A 361 -3.21 -6.45 10.71
N VAL A 362 -2.89 -7.73 10.60
CA VAL A 362 -3.80 -8.73 10.01
C VAL A 362 -4.98 -9.05 10.93
N MET A 363 -4.90 -8.77 12.25
CA MET A 363 -5.93 -9.16 13.21
C MET A 363 -7.33 -8.60 12.96
N PRO A 364 -7.54 -7.34 12.57
CA PRO A 364 -8.87 -6.84 12.17
C PRO A 364 -9.50 -7.66 11.04
N PHE A 365 -8.70 -8.12 10.07
CA PHE A 365 -9.16 -8.99 8.98
C PHE A 365 -9.55 -10.36 9.50
N VAL A 366 -8.69 -10.97 10.31
CA VAL A 366 -8.93 -12.29 10.93
C VAL A 366 -10.20 -12.28 11.81
N SER A 367 -10.38 -11.22 12.60
CA SER A 367 -11.57 -11.06 13.44
C SER A 367 -12.84 -10.97 12.59
N PHE A 368 -12.82 -10.15 11.54
CA PHE A 368 -13.94 -10.06 10.61
C PHE A 368 -14.23 -11.40 9.91
N TRP A 369 -13.20 -12.08 9.40
CA TRP A 369 -13.42 -13.36 8.71
C TRP A 369 -13.99 -14.44 9.64
N ARG A 370 -13.54 -14.49 10.89
CA ARG A 370 -14.08 -15.41 11.89
C ARG A 370 -15.55 -15.11 12.17
N GLU A 371 -15.86 -13.86 12.51
CA GLU A 371 -17.23 -13.39 12.73
C GLU A 371 -18.15 -13.78 11.57
N ALA A 372 -17.75 -13.47 10.33
CA ALA A 372 -18.55 -13.73 9.15
C ALA A 372 -18.72 -15.24 8.83
N VAL A 373 -17.74 -16.08 9.15
CA VAL A 373 -17.84 -17.55 9.01
C VAL A 373 -18.79 -18.11 10.08
N ASP A 374 -18.66 -17.68 11.33
CA ASP A 374 -19.50 -18.13 12.45
C ASP A 374 -20.98 -17.75 12.23
N GLU A 375 -21.26 -16.51 11.82
CA GLU A 375 -22.60 -16.05 11.47
C GLU A 375 -23.27 -16.90 10.38
N ARG A 376 -22.48 -17.29 9.35
CA ARG A 376 -23.01 -18.14 8.27
C ARG A 376 -23.27 -19.58 8.69
N GLN A 377 -22.53 -20.10 9.66
CA GLN A 377 -22.76 -21.45 10.17
C GLN A 377 -24.03 -21.51 11.04
N HIS A 378 -24.35 -20.44 11.76
CA HIS A 378 -25.55 -20.36 12.58
C HIS A 378 -26.84 -20.11 11.76
N ASN A 379 -26.73 -19.57 10.55
CA ASN A 379 -27.87 -19.27 9.65
C ASN A 379 -28.14 -20.37 8.62
N LYS A 380 -27.42 -21.49 8.68
CA LYS A 380 -27.70 -22.72 7.90
C LYS A 380 -28.41 -23.75 8.75
#